data_cb1c0d35983da553cb95859150542dd0
#
_entry.id   cb1c0d35983da553cb95859150542dd0
#
_cell.length_a   1.000
_cell.length_b   1.000
_cell.length_c   1.000
_cell.angle_alpha   90.00
_cell.angle_beta   90.00
_cell.angle_gamma   90.00
#
_symmetry.space_group_name_H-M   'P 1'
#
loop_
_entity.id
_entity.type
_entity.pdbx_description
1 polymer ?
#
loop_
_entity_poly.entity_id
_entity_poly.type
_entity_poly.pdbx_seq_one_letter_code
_entity_poly.pdbx_strand_id
1 'polypeptide(L)'
;MKARAISLFLLVFSSVVSASSQPSQEVIGKAYDLDSGDLLYVERHRYLANKTHEVRYFDPDGKPFARKVLDYSVSENAPSFEQRNDLRGEWIKVTDDGDELLLKYQEKTGETVFDKRFDLSDDLLVDAGFDRYVKNNWQALNAGSSDMSIEYLVPSKLTTVGFNVSKVDCLPETPKGAVCFAIAPQSWWISLAVDPIIVAYDVSSRNLLRFNGRGNIASAQGKYQSVDIRYEYPEKLAHN
;
A
#
# COMPACT_ATOMS: atom_id res chain seq x y z
N MET A 1 68.55 39.20 -28.65
CA MET A 1 67.29 38.55 -29.05
C MET A 1 66.65 37.99 -27.77
N LYS A 2 65.55 38.63 -27.26
CA LYS A 2 64.89 38.22 -26.00
C LYS A 2 63.58 37.48 -26.37
N ALA A 3 63.49 36.20 -26.05
CA ALA A 3 62.31 35.36 -26.23
C ALA A 3 61.33 35.65 -25.07
N ARG A 4 60.13 36.05 -25.39
CA ARG A 4 59.01 36.18 -24.44
C ARG A 4 58.24 34.86 -24.41
N ALA A 5 58.19 34.21 -23.24
CA ALA A 5 57.32 33.09 -22.99
C ALA A 5 55.92 33.59 -22.68
N ILE A 6 54.92 33.13 -23.44
CA ILE A 6 53.51 33.40 -23.21
C ILE A 6 52.97 32.22 -22.41
N SER A 7 52.64 32.43 -21.12
CA SER A 7 51.91 31.43 -20.30
C SER A 7 50.42 31.48 -20.60
N LEU A 8 49.91 30.38 -21.13
CA LEU A 8 48.49 30.19 -21.39
C LEU A 8 47.85 29.62 -20.11
N PHE A 9 47.03 30.42 -19.44
CA PHE A 9 46.24 30.00 -18.26
C PHE A 9 44.95 29.33 -18.76
N LEU A 10 44.85 28.01 -18.61
CA LEU A 10 43.59 27.27 -18.86
C LEU A 10 42.71 27.41 -17.63
N LEU A 11 41.63 28.17 -17.77
CA LEU A 11 40.52 28.24 -16.79
C LEU A 11 39.62 26.99 -16.98
N VAL A 12 39.70 26.04 -16.05
CA VAL A 12 38.81 24.91 -15.98
C VAL A 12 37.51 25.37 -15.27
N PHE A 13 36.46 25.57 -16.04
CA PHE A 13 35.10 25.76 -15.46
C PHE A 13 34.55 24.42 -14.99
N SER A 14 34.57 24.18 -13.69
CA SER A 14 33.84 23.07 -13.06
C SER A 14 32.38 23.42 -13.00
N SER A 15 31.57 22.90 -13.91
CA SER A 15 30.11 22.96 -13.82
C SER A 15 29.62 22.07 -12.67
N VAL A 16 29.17 22.67 -11.58
CA VAL A 16 28.47 22.00 -10.50
C VAL A 16 27.07 21.63 -11.04
N VAL A 17 26.86 20.38 -11.41
CA VAL A 17 25.54 19.84 -11.72
C VAL A 17 24.82 19.69 -10.39
N SER A 18 23.98 20.69 -10.03
CA SER A 18 23.01 20.56 -8.96
C SER A 18 21.98 19.51 -9.39
N ALA A 19 22.06 18.31 -8.82
CA ALA A 19 20.98 17.35 -8.92
C ALA A 19 19.74 17.94 -8.21
N SER A 20 18.82 18.50 -8.96
CA SER A 20 17.51 18.87 -8.47
C SER A 20 16.79 17.57 -8.11
N SER A 21 16.67 17.25 -6.82
CA SER A 21 15.77 16.24 -6.35
C SER A 21 14.35 16.69 -6.69
N GLN A 22 13.74 16.12 -7.74
CA GLN A 22 12.31 16.31 -7.98
C GLN A 22 11.58 15.89 -6.69
N PRO A 23 10.63 16.69 -6.21
CA PRO A 23 9.80 16.29 -5.07
C PRO A 23 9.14 14.95 -5.45
N SER A 24 9.41 13.91 -4.68
CA SER A 24 8.74 12.63 -4.85
C SER A 24 7.24 12.88 -4.69
N GLN A 25 6.46 12.58 -5.73
CA GLN A 25 5.01 12.71 -5.67
C GLN A 25 4.52 11.72 -4.61
N GLU A 26 4.12 12.23 -3.45
CA GLU A 26 3.53 11.43 -2.38
C GLU A 26 2.01 11.39 -2.57
N VAL A 27 1.42 10.20 -2.41
CA VAL A 27 -0.03 10.05 -2.25
C VAL A 27 -0.30 10.04 -0.75
N ILE A 28 -1.28 10.81 -0.31
CA ILE A 28 -1.64 10.94 1.10
C ILE A 28 -2.95 10.19 1.35
N GLY A 29 -2.95 9.23 2.26
CA GLY A 29 -4.15 8.56 2.78
C GLY A 29 -4.48 9.09 4.18
N LYS A 30 -5.68 9.62 4.38
CA LYS A 30 -6.18 10.03 5.70
C LYS A 30 -7.16 8.99 6.20
N ALA A 31 -6.82 8.31 7.28
CA ALA A 31 -7.63 7.23 7.87
C ALA A 31 -8.49 7.77 9.02
N TYR A 32 -9.78 7.64 8.88
CA TYR A 32 -10.78 8.05 9.86
C TYR A 32 -11.42 6.82 10.50
N ASP A 33 -11.72 6.90 11.79
CA ASP A 33 -12.48 5.88 12.50
C ASP A 33 -13.92 5.82 11.94
N LEU A 34 -14.44 4.61 11.70
CA LEU A 34 -15.78 4.45 11.10
C LEU A 34 -16.91 4.83 12.04
N ASP A 35 -16.69 4.71 13.35
CA ASP A 35 -17.74 4.97 14.36
C ASP A 35 -17.77 6.45 14.77
N SER A 36 -16.61 7.03 15.07
CA SER A 36 -16.50 8.41 15.57
C SER A 36 -16.26 9.45 14.48
N GLY A 37 -15.66 9.05 13.35
CA GLY A 37 -15.21 9.97 12.30
C GLY A 37 -13.91 10.71 12.63
N ASP A 38 -13.23 10.36 13.73
CA ASP A 38 -11.98 10.98 14.13
C ASP A 38 -10.82 10.53 13.23
N LEU A 39 -9.89 11.43 12.96
CA LEU A 39 -8.63 11.08 12.26
C LEU A 39 -7.79 10.18 13.16
N LEU A 40 -7.52 8.96 12.71
CA LEU A 40 -6.70 7.99 13.44
C LEU A 40 -5.24 8.07 13.05
N TYR A 41 -4.95 8.17 11.75
CA TYR A 41 -3.58 8.27 11.22
C TYR A 41 -3.56 8.79 9.79
N VAL A 42 -2.36 9.15 9.34
CA VAL A 42 -2.07 9.57 7.97
C VAL A 42 -1.04 8.62 7.36
N GLU A 43 -1.32 8.12 6.17
CA GLU A 43 -0.40 7.35 5.33
C GLU A 43 0.27 8.28 4.32
N ARG A 44 1.59 8.16 4.16
CA ARG A 44 2.33 8.80 3.07
C ARG A 44 2.96 7.73 2.20
N HIS A 45 2.50 7.66 0.96
CA HIS A 45 2.90 6.66 -0.01
C HIS A 45 3.90 7.23 -1.00
N ARG A 46 5.03 6.57 -1.16
CA ARG A 46 6.07 6.91 -2.12
C ARG A 46 6.33 5.73 -3.04
N TYR A 47 6.10 5.92 -4.32
CA TYR A 47 6.44 4.93 -5.35
C TYR A 47 7.87 5.22 -5.83
N LEU A 48 8.78 4.31 -5.54
CA LEU A 48 10.21 4.45 -5.85
C LEU A 48 10.53 3.69 -7.14
N ALA A 49 11.76 3.90 -7.64
CA ALA A 49 12.29 3.08 -8.72
C ALA A 49 12.31 1.59 -8.33
N ASN A 50 12.47 0.70 -9.33
CA ASN A 50 12.58 -0.75 -9.13
C ASN A 50 11.35 -1.41 -8.50
N LYS A 51 10.15 -0.92 -8.81
CA LYS A 51 8.88 -1.49 -8.31
C LYS A 51 8.76 -1.53 -6.78
N THR A 52 9.43 -0.62 -6.08
CA THR A 52 9.34 -0.50 -4.62
C THR A 52 8.31 0.55 -4.23
N HIS A 53 7.51 0.25 -3.20
CA HIS A 53 6.53 1.14 -2.62
C HIS A 53 6.78 1.27 -1.12
N GLU A 54 7.05 2.48 -0.65
CA GLU A 54 7.20 2.82 0.77
C GLU A 54 5.94 3.49 1.28
N VAL A 55 5.47 3.06 2.45
CA VAL A 55 4.38 3.70 3.19
C VAL A 55 4.89 4.07 4.58
N ARG A 56 4.68 5.31 4.99
CA ARG A 56 4.94 5.79 6.34
C ARG A 56 3.66 6.21 7.00
N TYR A 57 3.50 5.84 8.25
CA TYR A 57 2.30 6.11 9.04
C TYR A 57 2.62 7.15 10.11
N PHE A 58 1.74 8.15 10.22
CA PHE A 58 1.86 9.24 11.17
C PHE A 58 0.59 9.33 12.00
N ASP A 59 0.72 9.60 13.29
CA ASP A 59 -0.42 9.93 14.15
C ASP A 59 -1.04 11.29 13.77
N PRO A 60 -2.19 11.68 14.36
CA PRO A 60 -2.83 12.98 14.08
C PRO A 60 -1.94 14.20 14.39
N ASP A 61 -0.98 14.05 15.29
CA ASP A 61 -0.01 15.10 15.64
C ASP A 61 1.18 15.17 14.68
N GLY A 62 1.23 14.27 13.69
CA GLY A 62 2.29 14.21 12.67
C GLY A 62 3.55 13.46 13.12
N LYS A 63 3.50 12.71 14.22
CA LYS A 63 4.60 11.88 14.69
C LYS A 63 4.60 10.54 13.94
N PRO A 64 5.72 10.13 13.33
CA PRO A 64 5.81 8.83 12.68
C PRO A 64 5.75 7.70 13.70
N PHE A 65 4.99 6.62 13.41
CA PHE A 65 4.88 5.47 14.28
C PHE A 65 5.00 4.12 13.58
N ALA A 66 4.90 4.09 12.25
CA ALA A 66 5.09 2.84 11.50
C ALA A 66 5.64 3.09 10.10
N ARG A 67 6.22 2.04 9.54
CA ARG A 67 6.74 2.03 8.17
C ARG A 67 6.51 0.67 7.53
N LYS A 68 6.17 0.70 6.23
CA LYS A 68 6.07 -0.47 5.36
C LYS A 68 6.87 -0.24 4.09
N VAL A 69 7.55 -1.28 3.62
CA VAL A 69 8.21 -1.28 2.31
C VAL A 69 7.76 -2.54 1.58
N LEU A 70 7.21 -2.35 0.39
CA LEU A 70 6.77 -3.43 -0.49
C LEU A 70 7.68 -3.49 -1.72
N ASP A 71 7.97 -4.70 -2.17
CA ASP A 71 8.72 -5.00 -3.39
C ASP A 71 7.86 -5.87 -4.32
N TYR A 72 7.50 -5.31 -5.47
CA TYR A 72 6.68 -5.94 -6.50
C TYR A 72 7.54 -6.56 -7.63
N SER A 73 8.84 -6.74 -7.43
CA SER A 73 9.74 -7.20 -8.49
C SER A 73 9.41 -8.61 -8.97
N VAL A 74 8.97 -9.49 -8.07
CA VAL A 74 8.64 -10.88 -8.36
C VAL A 74 7.14 -11.06 -8.62
N SER A 75 6.29 -10.63 -7.71
CA SER A 75 4.84 -10.74 -7.86
C SER A 75 4.15 -9.40 -7.63
N GLU A 76 3.19 -9.07 -8.50
CA GLU A 76 2.36 -7.87 -8.35
C GLU A 76 1.21 -8.09 -7.36
N ASN A 77 0.66 -9.31 -7.30
CA ASN A 77 -0.44 -9.67 -6.43
C ASN A 77 0.05 -10.02 -5.00
N ALA A 78 1.22 -10.64 -4.91
CA ALA A 78 1.80 -11.08 -3.66
C ALA A 78 3.22 -10.50 -3.46
N PRO A 79 3.35 -9.18 -3.28
CA PRO A 79 4.66 -8.55 -3.09
C PRO A 79 5.32 -9.03 -1.80
N SER A 80 6.66 -9.13 -1.84
CA SER A 80 7.44 -9.18 -0.61
C SER A 80 7.26 -7.88 0.15
N PHE A 81 7.17 -7.92 1.49
CA PHE A 81 7.14 -6.69 2.27
C PHE A 81 7.70 -6.84 3.68
N GLU A 82 8.11 -5.72 4.25
CA GLU A 82 8.42 -5.60 5.67
C GLU A 82 7.66 -4.41 6.26
N GLN A 83 6.92 -4.67 7.36
CA GLN A 83 6.22 -3.66 8.15
C GLN A 83 6.74 -3.67 9.58
N ARG A 84 6.99 -2.47 10.12
CA ARG A 84 7.31 -2.23 11.52
C ARG A 84 6.35 -1.20 12.09
N ASN A 85 5.75 -1.53 13.22
CA ASN A 85 4.84 -0.66 13.95
C ASN A 85 5.42 -0.40 15.35
N ASP A 86 5.95 0.79 15.57
CA ASP A 86 6.68 1.17 16.80
C ASP A 86 5.74 1.41 17.99
N LEU A 87 4.40 1.53 17.77
CA LEU A 87 3.44 1.69 18.87
C LEU A 87 3.46 0.52 19.86
N ARG A 88 3.79 -0.68 19.35
CA ARG A 88 3.86 -1.88 20.17
C ARG A 88 5.03 -2.82 19.82
N GLY A 89 5.76 -2.49 18.74
CA GLY A 89 6.84 -3.31 18.22
C GLY A 89 6.34 -4.50 17.37
N GLU A 90 5.17 -4.38 16.74
CA GLU A 90 4.71 -5.37 15.79
C GLU A 90 5.62 -5.37 14.56
N TRP A 91 5.99 -6.58 14.14
CA TRP A 91 6.82 -6.79 12.96
C TRP A 91 6.24 -7.87 12.08
N ILE A 92 6.11 -7.53 10.81
CA ILE A 92 5.64 -8.44 9.76
C ILE A 92 6.67 -8.43 8.65
N LYS A 93 7.07 -9.62 8.20
CA LYS A 93 7.93 -9.77 7.03
C LYS A 93 7.41 -10.89 6.15
N VAL A 94 7.15 -10.59 4.90
CA VAL A 94 6.85 -11.56 3.85
C VAL A 94 7.99 -11.52 2.85
N THR A 95 8.57 -12.67 2.55
CA THR A 95 9.69 -12.80 1.62
C THR A 95 9.35 -13.85 0.59
N ASP A 96 9.57 -13.54 -0.67
CA ASP A 96 9.56 -14.51 -1.75
C ASP A 96 10.71 -15.53 -1.55
N ASP A 97 10.39 -16.81 -1.68
CA ASP A 97 11.33 -17.93 -1.55
C ASP A 97 11.11 -18.94 -2.71
N GLY A 98 10.98 -18.40 -3.92
CA GLY A 98 10.75 -19.17 -5.15
C GLY A 98 9.27 -19.46 -5.38
N ASP A 99 8.82 -20.72 -5.20
CA ASP A 99 7.43 -21.11 -5.38
C ASP A 99 6.58 -20.89 -4.11
N GLU A 100 7.19 -20.37 -3.02
CA GLU A 100 6.55 -20.12 -1.74
C GLU A 100 6.80 -18.71 -1.24
N LEU A 101 5.94 -18.24 -0.34
CA LEU A 101 6.17 -17.06 0.50
C LEU A 101 6.50 -17.49 1.93
N LEU A 102 7.56 -16.95 2.49
CA LEU A 102 7.87 -17.08 3.91
C LEU A 102 7.32 -15.87 4.67
N LEU A 103 6.28 -16.08 5.46
CA LEU A 103 5.76 -15.10 6.42
C LEU A 103 6.49 -15.25 7.75
N LYS A 104 6.96 -14.12 8.33
CA LYS A 104 7.38 -14.00 9.72
C LYS A 104 6.52 -12.93 10.40
N TYR A 105 6.05 -13.25 11.60
CA TYR A 105 5.18 -12.36 12.38
C TYR A 105 5.61 -12.31 13.85
N GLN A 106 5.74 -11.12 14.39
CA GLN A 106 5.93 -10.84 15.81
C GLN A 106 4.88 -9.85 16.25
N GLU A 107 4.07 -10.19 17.26
CA GLU A 107 2.95 -9.34 17.69
C GLU A 107 3.42 -8.08 18.41
N LYS A 108 4.46 -8.20 19.25
CA LYS A 108 5.09 -7.05 19.91
C LYS A 108 6.54 -7.33 20.28
N THR A 109 7.28 -6.29 20.64
CA THR A 109 8.67 -6.40 21.08
C THR A 109 8.83 -7.41 22.19
N GLY A 110 9.79 -8.34 22.00
CA GLY A 110 10.15 -9.36 23.01
C GLY A 110 9.29 -10.61 22.97
N GLU A 111 8.24 -10.68 22.17
CA GLU A 111 7.47 -11.90 21.97
C GLU A 111 8.10 -12.82 20.93
N THR A 112 7.61 -14.06 20.88
CA THR A 112 8.06 -15.06 19.91
C THR A 112 7.77 -14.61 18.48
N VAL A 113 8.75 -14.79 17.60
CA VAL A 113 8.55 -14.68 16.15
C VAL A 113 7.99 -16.02 15.67
N PHE A 114 6.82 -15.98 15.08
CA PHE A 114 6.23 -17.11 14.38
C PHE A 114 6.55 -17.01 12.91
N ASP A 115 6.69 -18.16 12.24
CA ASP A 115 6.85 -18.22 10.79
C ASP A 115 5.93 -19.28 10.17
N LYS A 116 5.58 -19.06 8.91
CA LYS A 116 4.79 -19.99 8.10
C LYS A 116 5.06 -19.77 6.61
N ARG A 117 5.04 -20.87 5.86
CA ARG A 117 5.13 -20.87 4.40
C ARG A 117 3.76 -20.98 3.77
N PHE A 118 3.61 -20.37 2.62
CA PHE A 118 2.42 -20.40 1.79
C PHE A 118 2.82 -20.60 0.34
N ASP A 119 2.12 -21.46 -0.39
CA ASP A 119 2.33 -21.63 -1.81
C ASP A 119 2.01 -20.33 -2.55
N LEU A 120 2.89 -19.92 -3.46
CA LEU A 120 2.68 -18.74 -4.29
C LEU A 120 1.77 -19.14 -5.48
N SER A 121 0.49 -18.78 -5.39
CA SER A 121 -0.51 -19.00 -6.43
C SER A 121 -0.96 -17.66 -7.05
N ASP A 122 -1.57 -17.71 -8.23
CA ASP A 122 -2.03 -16.53 -8.96
C ASP A 122 -3.17 -15.78 -8.24
N ASP A 123 -3.93 -16.48 -7.40
CA ASP A 123 -5.04 -15.94 -6.61
C ASP A 123 -4.62 -15.50 -5.21
N LEU A 124 -3.36 -15.76 -4.79
CA LEU A 124 -2.84 -15.28 -3.52
C LEU A 124 -2.59 -13.77 -3.56
N LEU A 125 -3.25 -13.04 -2.68
CA LEU A 125 -3.03 -11.61 -2.48
C LEU A 125 -2.37 -11.32 -1.15
N VAL A 126 -1.38 -10.42 -1.20
CA VAL A 126 -0.65 -9.98 -0.02
C VAL A 126 -0.69 -8.45 0.06
N ASP A 127 -1.23 -7.94 1.18
CA ASP A 127 -1.28 -6.51 1.51
C ASP A 127 -1.77 -5.64 0.32
N ALA A 128 -1.00 -4.65 -0.11
CA ALA A 128 -1.35 -3.75 -1.22
C ALA A 128 -1.26 -4.38 -2.62
N GLY A 129 -0.94 -5.67 -2.74
CA GLY A 129 -1.11 -6.45 -3.97
C GLY A 129 -2.54 -6.47 -4.46
N PHE A 130 -3.49 -6.28 -3.56
CA PHE A 130 -4.90 -6.09 -3.87
C PHE A 130 -5.14 -4.92 -4.87
N ASP A 131 -4.47 -3.78 -4.71
CA ASP A 131 -4.59 -2.64 -5.64
C ASP A 131 -4.14 -3.02 -7.06
N ARG A 132 -3.08 -3.83 -7.18
CA ARG A 132 -2.61 -4.36 -8.46
C ARG A 132 -3.60 -5.34 -9.06
N TYR A 133 -4.14 -6.23 -8.25
CA TYR A 133 -5.15 -7.19 -8.69
C TYR A 133 -6.38 -6.49 -9.29
N VAL A 134 -6.93 -5.47 -8.62
CA VAL A 134 -8.06 -4.70 -9.14
C VAL A 134 -7.73 -4.03 -10.46
N LYS A 135 -6.56 -3.40 -10.57
CA LYS A 135 -6.12 -2.71 -11.80
C LYS A 135 -5.89 -3.67 -12.96
N ASN A 136 -5.30 -4.83 -12.70
CA ASN A 136 -5.04 -5.86 -13.71
C ASN A 136 -6.33 -6.53 -14.21
N ASN A 137 -7.32 -6.68 -13.34
CA ASN A 137 -8.63 -7.26 -13.64
C ASN A 137 -9.73 -6.23 -13.91
N TRP A 138 -9.36 -4.98 -14.18
CA TRP A 138 -10.27 -3.86 -14.28
C TRP A 138 -11.47 -4.08 -15.22
N GLN A 139 -11.23 -4.62 -16.40
CA GLN A 139 -12.29 -4.81 -17.39
C GLN A 139 -13.33 -5.83 -16.90
N ALA A 140 -12.89 -6.97 -16.39
CA ALA A 140 -13.76 -8.01 -15.88
C ALA A 140 -14.57 -7.52 -14.66
N LEU A 141 -13.91 -6.91 -13.69
CA LEU A 141 -14.54 -6.37 -12.49
C LEU A 141 -15.55 -5.25 -12.83
N ASN A 142 -15.17 -4.32 -13.72
CA ASN A 142 -16.06 -3.23 -14.10
C ASN A 142 -17.25 -3.68 -14.95
N ALA A 143 -17.13 -4.78 -15.69
CA ALA A 143 -18.24 -5.41 -16.41
C ALA A 143 -19.20 -6.16 -15.48
N GLY A 144 -18.87 -6.30 -14.18
CA GLY A 144 -19.71 -6.97 -13.20
C GLY A 144 -19.50 -8.49 -13.14
N SER A 145 -18.31 -8.99 -13.53
CA SER A 145 -17.96 -10.40 -13.30
C SER A 145 -18.03 -10.73 -11.81
N SER A 146 -18.85 -11.72 -11.45
CA SER A 146 -19.14 -12.10 -10.06
C SER A 146 -18.24 -13.21 -9.52
N ASP A 147 -17.40 -13.81 -10.35
CA ASP A 147 -16.69 -15.05 -10.01
C ASP A 147 -15.20 -14.85 -9.77
N MET A 148 -14.82 -13.65 -9.26
CA MET A 148 -13.43 -13.35 -8.98
C MET A 148 -13.10 -13.65 -7.52
N SER A 149 -12.57 -14.85 -7.31
CA SER A 149 -12.13 -15.34 -6.00
C SER A 149 -10.65 -15.05 -5.77
N ILE A 150 -10.29 -14.75 -4.53
CA ILE A 150 -8.91 -14.52 -4.09
C ILE A 150 -8.66 -15.18 -2.74
N GLU A 151 -7.40 -15.53 -2.46
CA GLU A 151 -6.91 -15.93 -1.15
C GLU A 151 -6.07 -14.79 -0.57
N TYR A 152 -6.55 -14.13 0.48
CA TYR A 152 -5.84 -13.01 1.10
C TYR A 152 -5.03 -13.44 2.32
N LEU A 153 -3.73 -13.14 2.33
CA LEU A 153 -2.83 -13.44 3.46
C LEU A 153 -3.15 -12.53 4.65
N VAL A 154 -3.43 -13.14 5.81
CA VAL A 154 -3.67 -12.47 7.09
C VAL A 154 -2.49 -12.75 8.03
N PRO A 155 -1.46 -11.88 8.07
CA PRO A 155 -0.20 -12.14 8.77
C PRO A 155 -0.39 -12.42 10.28
N SER A 156 -1.23 -11.63 10.95
CA SER A 156 -1.48 -11.77 12.40
C SER A 156 -2.19 -13.08 12.79
N LYS A 157 -2.69 -13.83 11.81
CA LYS A 157 -3.35 -15.14 12.01
C LYS A 157 -2.56 -16.29 11.39
N LEU A 158 -1.46 -15.99 10.70
CA LEU A 158 -0.64 -16.99 9.99
C LEU A 158 -1.50 -17.86 9.05
N THR A 159 -2.43 -17.23 8.32
CA THR A 159 -3.38 -17.94 7.46
C THR A 159 -3.77 -17.11 6.25
N THR A 160 -4.41 -17.74 5.29
CA THR A 160 -5.15 -17.07 4.22
C THR A 160 -6.65 -17.12 4.51
N VAL A 161 -7.40 -16.21 3.91
CA VAL A 161 -8.86 -16.16 3.93
C VAL A 161 -9.36 -15.92 2.51
N GLY A 162 -10.30 -16.75 2.07
CA GLY A 162 -10.94 -16.61 0.77
C GLY A 162 -11.94 -15.45 0.74
N PHE A 163 -11.82 -14.61 -0.28
CA PHE A 163 -12.74 -13.50 -0.55
C PHE A 163 -13.24 -13.55 -1.99
N ASN A 164 -14.43 -12.99 -2.21
CA ASN A 164 -14.96 -12.68 -3.53
C ASN A 164 -14.85 -11.17 -3.76
N VAL A 165 -14.42 -10.80 -4.98
CA VAL A 165 -14.37 -9.40 -5.41
C VAL A 165 -15.50 -9.15 -6.40
N SER A 166 -16.35 -8.16 -6.14
CA SER A 166 -17.49 -7.83 -6.99
C SER A 166 -17.72 -6.33 -7.07
N LYS A 167 -18.32 -5.88 -8.19
CA LYS A 167 -18.74 -4.49 -8.36
C LYS A 167 -19.97 -4.21 -7.51
N VAL A 168 -19.99 -3.05 -6.83
CA VAL A 168 -21.08 -2.63 -5.97
C VAL A 168 -21.38 -1.14 -6.14
N ASP A 169 -22.49 -0.69 -5.58
CA ASP A 169 -22.77 0.73 -5.45
C ASP A 169 -21.78 1.39 -4.49
N CYS A 170 -21.38 2.62 -4.81
CA CYS A 170 -20.45 3.35 -3.98
C CYS A 170 -21.10 3.83 -2.68
N LEU A 171 -20.33 3.85 -1.60
CA LEU A 171 -20.75 4.43 -0.33
C LEU A 171 -21.06 5.93 -0.46
N PRO A 172 -21.93 6.49 0.39
CA PRO A 172 -22.12 7.94 0.48
C PRO A 172 -20.78 8.69 0.60
N GLU A 173 -20.73 9.93 0.11
CA GLU A 173 -19.55 10.80 0.09
C GLU A 173 -18.35 10.29 -0.76
N THR A 174 -18.50 9.19 -1.49
CA THR A 174 -17.50 8.78 -2.48
C THR A 174 -17.44 9.82 -3.62
N PRO A 175 -16.25 10.21 -4.09
CA PRO A 175 -16.11 11.17 -5.18
C PRO A 175 -16.89 10.76 -6.43
N LYS A 176 -17.48 11.74 -7.12
CA LYS A 176 -18.20 11.50 -8.38
C LYS A 176 -17.25 10.93 -9.45
N GLY A 177 -17.75 10.01 -10.25
CA GLY A 177 -16.95 9.34 -11.27
C GLY A 177 -16.12 8.17 -10.76
N ALA A 178 -16.32 7.77 -9.50
CA ALA A 178 -15.74 6.55 -8.97
C ALA A 178 -16.53 5.31 -9.37
N VAL A 179 -15.83 4.18 -9.43
CA VAL A 179 -16.39 2.83 -9.46
C VAL A 179 -15.98 2.10 -8.20
N CYS A 180 -16.90 1.32 -7.62
CA CYS A 180 -16.69 0.68 -6.33
C CYS A 180 -16.72 -0.84 -6.42
N PHE A 181 -15.86 -1.48 -5.64
CA PHE A 181 -15.79 -2.92 -5.51
C PHE A 181 -15.87 -3.32 -4.04
N ALA A 182 -16.57 -4.41 -3.77
CA ALA A 182 -16.61 -5.07 -2.48
C ALA A 182 -15.67 -6.28 -2.49
N ILE A 183 -14.98 -6.47 -1.38
CA ILE A 183 -14.20 -7.65 -1.07
C ILE A 183 -14.86 -8.30 0.12
N ALA A 184 -15.67 -9.33 -0.13
CA ALA A 184 -16.47 -9.99 0.87
C ALA A 184 -15.95 -11.40 1.17
N PRO A 185 -15.90 -11.84 2.45
CA PRO A 185 -15.50 -13.22 2.77
C PRO A 185 -16.37 -14.24 2.03
N GLN A 186 -15.75 -15.30 1.48
CA GLN A 186 -16.48 -16.41 0.84
C GLN A 186 -17.30 -17.21 1.85
N SER A 187 -16.78 -17.32 3.06
CA SER A 187 -17.42 -18.10 4.11
C SER A 187 -18.48 -17.29 4.84
N TRP A 188 -19.72 -17.76 4.82
CA TRP A 188 -20.87 -17.08 5.44
C TRP A 188 -20.68 -16.84 6.96
N TRP A 189 -20.01 -17.75 7.67
CA TRP A 189 -19.76 -17.61 9.11
C TRP A 189 -18.67 -16.59 9.42
N ILE A 190 -17.73 -16.34 8.48
CA ILE A 190 -16.74 -15.26 8.60
C ILE A 190 -17.44 -13.92 8.34
N SER A 191 -18.34 -13.85 7.36
CA SER A 191 -19.10 -12.62 7.03
C SER A 191 -20.05 -12.16 8.16
N LEU A 192 -20.34 -13.00 9.16
CA LEU A 192 -21.04 -12.57 10.37
C LEU A 192 -20.15 -11.76 11.34
N ALA A 193 -18.83 -11.87 11.21
CA ALA A 193 -17.87 -11.24 12.12
C ALA A 193 -16.95 -10.21 11.43
N VAL A 194 -16.94 -10.19 10.10
CA VAL A 194 -16.07 -9.32 9.30
C VAL A 194 -16.89 -8.66 8.20
N ASP A 195 -17.04 -7.34 8.30
CA ASP A 195 -17.69 -6.56 7.25
C ASP A 195 -16.89 -6.59 5.95
N PRO A 196 -17.56 -6.53 4.79
CA PRO A 196 -16.88 -6.38 3.50
C PRO A 196 -16.03 -5.12 3.47
N ILE A 197 -14.87 -5.22 2.83
CA ILE A 197 -14.07 -4.05 2.49
C ILE A 197 -14.66 -3.44 1.22
N ILE A 198 -14.91 -2.13 1.22
CA ILE A 198 -15.36 -1.39 0.05
C ILE A 198 -14.23 -0.46 -0.42
N VAL A 199 -13.90 -0.55 -1.70
CA VAL A 199 -12.88 0.30 -2.31
C VAL A 199 -13.47 1.08 -3.47
N ALA A 200 -13.06 2.33 -3.59
CA ALA A 200 -13.48 3.20 -4.69
C ALA A 200 -12.29 3.63 -5.52
N TYR A 201 -12.41 3.53 -6.82
CA TYR A 201 -11.38 3.91 -7.80
C TYR A 201 -11.91 4.97 -8.75
N ASP A 202 -11.06 5.91 -9.13
CA ASP A 202 -11.35 6.80 -10.26
C ASP A 202 -11.42 6.01 -11.57
N VAL A 203 -12.49 6.18 -12.32
CA VAL A 203 -12.74 5.40 -13.54
C VAL A 203 -11.70 5.66 -14.63
N SER A 204 -11.12 6.86 -14.67
CA SER A 204 -10.20 7.30 -15.73
C SER A 204 -8.76 6.95 -15.43
N SER A 205 -8.29 7.29 -14.23
CA SER A 205 -6.90 7.08 -13.80
C SER A 205 -6.67 5.72 -13.13
N ARG A 206 -7.75 5.05 -12.68
CA ARG A 206 -7.73 3.86 -11.83
C ARG A 206 -6.96 4.08 -10.52
N ASN A 207 -6.91 5.30 -10.05
CA ASN A 207 -6.35 5.62 -8.75
C ASN A 207 -7.33 5.22 -7.65
N LEU A 208 -6.82 4.61 -6.57
CA LEU A 208 -7.61 4.30 -5.39
C LEU A 208 -7.98 5.61 -4.69
N LEU A 209 -9.26 5.94 -4.62
CA LEU A 209 -9.77 7.16 -4.00
C LEU A 209 -10.17 6.96 -2.54
N ARG A 210 -10.70 5.77 -2.22
CA ARG A 210 -11.20 5.46 -0.89
C ARG A 210 -11.07 3.97 -0.59
N PHE A 211 -10.72 3.67 0.65
CA PHE A 211 -10.75 2.34 1.24
C PHE A 211 -11.63 2.40 2.50
N ASN A 212 -12.63 1.56 2.58
CA ASN A 212 -13.51 1.49 3.74
C ASN A 212 -13.57 0.04 4.23
N GLY A 213 -13.07 -0.21 5.44
CA GLY A 213 -13.01 -1.55 5.99
C GLY A 213 -11.91 -1.70 7.04
N ARG A 214 -11.52 -2.94 7.32
CA ARG A 214 -10.49 -3.23 8.33
C ARG A 214 -9.11 -2.84 7.83
N GLY A 215 -8.46 -1.92 8.53
CA GLY A 215 -7.11 -1.45 8.24
C GLY A 215 -6.03 -2.52 8.47
N ASN A 216 -4.84 -2.28 7.94
CA ASN A 216 -3.70 -3.19 7.98
C ASN A 216 -2.59 -2.75 8.95
N ILE A 217 -2.88 -1.78 9.82
CA ILE A 217 -1.98 -1.33 10.88
C ILE A 217 -2.67 -1.42 12.24
N ALA A 218 -2.01 -2.05 13.21
CA ALA A 218 -2.56 -2.22 14.55
C ALA A 218 -2.36 -0.95 15.41
N SER A 219 -3.35 -0.62 16.22
CA SER A 219 -3.24 0.41 17.26
C SER A 219 -2.25 0.00 18.36
N ALA A 220 -1.92 0.90 19.29
CA ALA A 220 -1.09 0.59 20.47
C ALA A 220 -1.67 -0.57 21.32
N GLN A 221 -2.98 -0.78 21.27
CA GLN A 221 -3.68 -1.88 21.96
C GLN A 221 -3.68 -3.20 21.15
N GLY A 222 -3.08 -3.21 19.96
CA GLY A 222 -3.02 -4.38 19.08
C GLY A 222 -4.31 -4.66 18.29
N LYS A 223 -5.19 -3.69 18.19
CA LYS A 223 -6.42 -3.81 17.40
C LYS A 223 -6.23 -3.25 16.00
N TYR A 224 -6.58 -4.03 15.00
CA TYR A 224 -6.78 -3.55 13.64
C TYR A 224 -8.16 -2.89 13.58
N GLN A 225 -8.18 -1.57 13.40
CA GLN A 225 -9.40 -0.78 13.44
C GLN A 225 -10.11 -0.80 12.08
N SER A 226 -11.43 -0.64 12.09
CA SER A 226 -12.19 -0.37 10.86
C SER A 226 -12.08 1.11 10.53
N VAL A 227 -11.69 1.42 9.30
CA VAL A 227 -11.30 2.77 8.86
C VAL A 227 -11.94 3.16 7.53
N ASP A 228 -12.13 4.46 7.36
CA ASP A 228 -12.41 5.11 6.08
C ASP A 228 -11.15 5.87 5.67
N ILE A 229 -10.36 5.33 4.73
CA ILE A 229 -9.15 5.99 4.24
C ILE A 229 -9.50 6.73 2.95
N ARG A 230 -9.22 8.04 2.93
CA ARG A 230 -9.43 8.92 1.77
C ARG A 230 -8.07 9.31 1.18
N TYR A 231 -7.86 9.03 -0.11
CA TYR A 231 -6.57 9.24 -0.78
C TYR A 231 -6.56 10.53 -1.59
N GLU A 232 -5.53 11.32 -1.37
CA GLU A 232 -5.23 12.57 -2.07
C GLU A 232 -4.00 12.37 -2.96
N TYR A 233 -4.16 12.60 -4.26
CA TYR A 233 -3.08 12.52 -5.24
C TYR A 233 -2.54 13.92 -5.52
N PRO A 234 -1.23 14.08 -5.72
CA PRO A 234 -0.67 15.37 -6.11
C PRO A 234 -1.27 15.80 -7.47
N GLU A 235 -1.60 17.07 -7.59
CA GLU A 235 -2.00 17.63 -8.87
C GLU A 235 -0.88 17.37 -9.89
N LYS A 236 -1.22 16.78 -11.04
CA LYS A 236 -0.30 16.71 -12.16
C LYS A 236 -0.03 18.16 -12.55
N LEU A 237 1.21 18.63 -12.40
CA LEU A 237 1.62 19.89 -12.98
C LEU A 237 1.23 19.84 -14.44
N ALA A 238 0.29 20.70 -14.85
CA ALA A 238 -0.06 20.87 -16.23
C ALA A 238 1.20 21.35 -16.93
N HIS A 239 1.78 20.49 -17.78
CA HIS A 239 2.85 20.93 -18.66
C HIS A 239 2.23 21.91 -19.63
N ASN A 240 2.58 23.20 -19.46
CA ASN A 240 2.40 24.23 -20.45
C ASN A 240 3.32 24.00 -21.66
#